data_2b7cd288349128a05bb15caaa1cbd175
#
_entry.id   2b7cd288349128a05bb15caaa1cbd175
#
_cell.length_a   1.000
_cell.length_b   1.000
_cell.length_c   1.000
_cell.angle_alpha   90.00
_cell.angle_beta   90.00
_cell.angle_gamma   90.00
#
_symmetry.space_group_name_H-M   'P 1'
#
loop_
_entity.id
_entity.type
_entity.pdbx_description
1 polymer ?
#
loop_
_entity_poly.entity_id
_entity_poly.type
_entity_poly.pdbx_seq_one_letter_code
_entity_poly.pdbx_strand_id
1 'polypeptide(L)'
;MHKLFFLLVLLNFSLFSLNEWYGYTDRVMGGESTIKWYSYTDQVMGGESSIETIKDGETFHILGNVSTRNNGGFIRFATNAESISSKAEGIKFLAKANNQTYDIHISLSGIKMPPWSFFFTKFYISEEWQEYKIFFSDFETYGFSMKKFSPENFRELSFAGYGRDFEVDLLIKNIEIF
;
A
#
# COMPACT_ATOMS: atom_id res chain seq x y z
N MET A 1 9.08 60.19 -14.22
CA MET A 1 8.08 59.35 -13.52
C MET A 1 8.10 57.98 -14.14
N HIS A 2 8.90 57.03 -13.58
CA HIS A 2 9.00 55.63 -14.03
C HIS A 2 8.12 54.77 -13.13
N LYS A 3 7.07 54.18 -13.71
CA LYS A 3 6.24 53.20 -13.03
C LYS A 3 6.91 51.84 -13.13
N LEU A 4 7.38 51.31 -12.02
CA LEU A 4 7.92 50.00 -11.86
C LEU A 4 6.75 49.00 -11.77
N PHE A 5 6.60 48.15 -12.77
CA PHE A 5 5.61 47.06 -12.78
C PHE A 5 6.23 45.84 -12.04
N PHE A 6 5.76 45.59 -10.85
CA PHE A 6 6.10 44.34 -10.11
C PHE A 6 5.26 43.21 -10.66
N LEU A 7 5.88 42.32 -11.42
CA LEU A 7 5.26 41.09 -11.88
C LEU A 7 5.31 40.05 -10.73
N LEU A 8 4.17 39.86 -10.08
CA LEU A 8 4.01 38.85 -9.03
C LEU A 8 3.88 37.48 -9.69
N VAL A 9 4.98 36.71 -9.75
CA VAL A 9 4.96 35.30 -10.15
C VAL A 9 4.43 34.50 -8.99
N LEU A 10 3.14 34.14 -9.06
CA LEU A 10 2.56 33.14 -8.16
C LEU A 10 3.10 31.77 -8.53
N LEU A 11 4.13 31.32 -7.83
CA LEU A 11 4.55 29.94 -7.80
C LEU A 11 3.47 29.12 -7.10
N ASN A 12 2.64 28.43 -7.90
CA ASN A 12 1.78 27.38 -7.38
C ASN A 12 2.67 26.21 -6.95
N PHE A 13 3.11 26.21 -5.71
CA PHE A 13 3.56 25.00 -5.05
C PHE A 13 2.33 24.11 -4.85
N SER A 14 2.18 23.12 -5.69
CA SER A 14 1.34 21.96 -5.37
C SER A 14 1.92 21.33 -4.10
N LEU A 15 1.32 21.64 -2.97
CA LEU A 15 1.53 20.91 -1.74
C LEU A 15 1.08 19.48 -1.99
N PHE A 16 2.02 18.59 -2.28
CA PHE A 16 1.79 17.15 -2.11
C PHE A 16 1.44 16.95 -0.64
N SER A 17 0.16 16.89 -0.35
CA SER A 17 -0.33 16.44 0.94
C SER A 17 0.02 14.97 1.05
N LEU A 18 1.15 14.68 1.70
CA LEU A 18 1.41 13.37 2.27
C LEU A 18 0.40 13.20 3.40
N ASN A 19 -0.76 12.64 3.08
CA ASN A 19 -1.74 12.26 4.07
C ASN A 19 -1.14 11.11 4.89
N GLU A 20 -0.52 11.46 6.02
CA GLU A 20 -0.05 10.49 7.00
C GLU A 20 -1.27 9.96 7.77
N TRP A 21 -1.60 8.70 7.58
CA TRP A 21 -2.70 8.04 8.26
C TRP A 21 -2.15 7.10 9.34
N TYR A 22 -2.78 7.11 10.52
CA TYR A 22 -2.41 6.26 11.63
C TYR A 22 -3.30 5.02 11.65
N GLY A 23 -2.71 3.84 11.61
CA GLY A 23 -3.39 2.56 11.80
C GLY A 23 -3.39 2.09 13.27
N TYR A 24 -4.04 0.97 13.53
CA TYR A 24 -4.11 0.38 14.85
C TYR A 24 -2.73 -0.11 15.29
N THR A 25 -2.40 0.08 16.55
CA THR A 25 -1.10 -0.28 17.14
C THR A 25 -1.31 -1.28 18.27
N ASP A 26 -0.23 -1.93 18.69
CA ASP A 26 -0.14 -2.73 19.92
C ASP A 26 -0.36 -1.93 21.22
N ARG A 27 -0.79 -0.67 21.11
CA ARG A 27 -1.17 0.19 22.25
C ARG A 27 -2.19 -0.46 23.18
N VAL A 28 -3.08 -1.32 22.67
CA VAL A 28 -4.01 -2.11 23.47
C VAL A 28 -3.30 -3.11 24.39
N MET A 29 -2.02 -3.41 24.12
CA MET A 29 -1.17 -4.28 24.94
C MET A 29 0.03 -3.53 25.55
N GLY A 30 0.02 -2.19 25.54
CA GLY A 30 1.06 -1.36 26.15
C GLY A 30 2.29 -1.11 25.25
N GLY A 31 2.20 -1.41 23.94
CA GLY A 31 3.24 -1.10 22.98
C GLY A 31 3.20 0.35 22.47
N GLU A 32 4.31 0.86 21.94
CA GLU A 32 4.45 2.22 21.40
C GLU A 32 4.53 2.27 19.87
N SER A 33 4.26 1.18 19.18
CA SER A 33 4.35 1.10 17.71
C SER A 33 3.30 1.98 17.04
N THR A 34 3.71 2.83 16.13
CA THR A 34 2.81 3.62 15.25
C THR A 34 2.86 3.05 13.86
N ILE A 35 1.75 2.48 13.38
CA ILE A 35 1.62 2.06 11.99
C ILE A 35 1.21 3.29 11.18
N LYS A 36 2.10 3.75 10.30
CA LYS A 36 1.79 4.80 9.33
C LYS A 36 1.41 4.15 8.01
N TRP A 37 0.21 4.47 7.51
CA TRP A 37 -0.23 4.09 6.19
C TRP A 37 0.04 5.22 5.19
N TYR A 38 0.50 4.88 4.00
CA TYR A 38 0.79 5.81 2.92
C TYR A 38 0.44 5.19 1.57
N SER A 39 0.22 6.04 0.59
CA SER A 39 -0.11 5.61 -0.76
C SER A 39 0.94 6.09 -1.76
N TYR A 40 1.26 5.26 -2.73
CA TYR A 40 2.13 5.62 -3.84
C TYR A 40 1.78 4.84 -5.11
N THR A 41 2.25 5.34 -6.24
CA THR A 41 1.98 4.76 -7.56
C THR A 41 3.26 4.65 -8.36
N ASP A 42 3.15 4.06 -9.55
CA ASP A 42 4.20 4.03 -10.56
C ASP A 42 4.63 5.41 -11.10
N GLN A 43 3.95 6.49 -10.74
CA GLN A 43 4.38 7.85 -11.06
C GLN A 43 5.78 8.17 -10.55
N VAL A 44 6.24 7.51 -9.49
CA VAL A 44 7.64 7.63 -8.99
C VAL A 44 8.67 7.14 -10.01
N MET A 45 8.22 6.39 -11.03
CA MET A 45 9.04 5.88 -12.14
C MET A 45 8.55 6.40 -13.51
N GLY A 46 7.66 7.38 -13.54
CA GLY A 46 7.13 7.96 -14.77
C GLY A 46 5.87 7.28 -15.33
N GLY A 47 5.22 6.38 -14.56
CA GLY A 47 3.95 5.78 -14.91
C GLY A 47 2.76 6.76 -14.79
N GLU A 48 1.57 6.32 -15.16
CA GLU A 48 0.36 7.14 -15.25
C GLU A 48 -0.75 6.71 -14.29
N SER A 49 -0.48 5.76 -13.39
CA SER A 49 -1.47 5.33 -12.39
C SER A 49 -1.76 6.43 -11.37
N SER A 50 -2.99 6.49 -10.87
CA SER A 50 -3.42 7.47 -9.88
C SER A 50 -4.04 6.80 -8.66
N ILE A 51 -3.86 7.40 -7.48
CA ILE A 51 -4.42 6.91 -6.21
C ILE A 51 -4.89 8.08 -5.36
N GLU A 52 -6.01 7.88 -4.70
CA GLU A 52 -6.52 8.70 -3.62
C GLU A 52 -6.87 7.77 -2.46
N THR A 53 -6.58 8.19 -1.23
CA THR A 53 -6.93 7.43 -0.04
C THR A 53 -7.66 8.33 0.94
N ILE A 54 -8.87 7.92 1.31
CA ILE A 54 -9.74 8.60 2.27
C ILE A 54 -9.84 7.71 3.51
N LYS A 55 -9.67 8.30 4.69
CA LYS A 55 -9.89 7.61 5.95
C LYS A 55 -11.18 8.08 6.59
N ASP A 56 -12.07 7.13 6.88
CA ASP A 56 -13.30 7.35 7.64
C ASP A 56 -13.34 6.38 8.83
N GLY A 57 -13.12 6.93 10.03
CA GLY A 57 -12.95 6.11 11.24
C GLY A 57 -11.80 5.10 11.08
N GLU A 58 -12.13 3.82 11.15
CA GLU A 58 -11.17 2.71 10.97
C GLU A 58 -11.11 2.19 9.53
N THR A 59 -11.92 2.73 8.63
CA THR A 59 -12.00 2.31 7.24
C THR A 59 -11.12 3.18 6.36
N PHE A 60 -10.31 2.55 5.53
CA PHE A 60 -9.60 3.18 4.44
C PHE A 60 -10.36 2.92 3.14
N HIS A 61 -10.66 3.97 2.40
CA HIS A 61 -11.22 3.92 1.06
C HIS A 61 -10.14 4.31 0.06
N ILE A 62 -9.71 3.36 -0.74
CA ILE A 62 -8.65 3.51 -1.74
C ILE A 62 -9.32 3.57 -3.10
N LEU A 63 -9.19 4.72 -3.76
CA LEU A 63 -9.70 4.99 -5.10
C LEU A 63 -8.55 5.22 -6.05
N GLY A 64 -8.69 4.82 -7.31
CA GLY A 64 -7.65 5.11 -8.29
C GLY A 64 -7.80 4.37 -9.61
N ASN A 65 -6.82 4.58 -10.46
CA ASN A 65 -6.70 3.87 -11.73
C ASN A 65 -5.30 3.30 -11.87
N VAL A 66 -5.22 2.01 -12.13
CA VAL A 66 -3.97 1.38 -12.57
C VAL A 66 -3.85 1.54 -14.07
N SER A 67 -2.72 2.04 -14.54
CA SER A 67 -2.38 2.17 -15.95
C SER A 67 -1.03 1.53 -16.23
N THR A 68 -0.98 0.64 -17.21
CA THR A 68 0.26 0.00 -17.65
C THR A 68 1.08 0.84 -18.62
N ARG A 69 0.64 2.06 -18.94
CA ARG A 69 1.36 2.99 -19.79
C ARG A 69 2.71 3.39 -19.17
N ASN A 70 3.65 3.73 -20.02
CA ASN A 70 4.99 4.16 -19.63
C ASN A 70 5.74 3.17 -18.72
N ASN A 71 5.52 1.85 -18.93
CA ASN A 71 6.03 0.78 -18.07
C ASN A 71 5.57 0.88 -16.60
N GLY A 72 4.43 1.53 -16.38
CA GLY A 72 3.74 1.57 -15.10
C GLY A 72 2.98 0.28 -14.81
N GLY A 73 1.96 0.37 -13.99
CA GLY A 73 1.02 -0.73 -13.72
C GLY A 73 0.83 -1.01 -12.25
N PHE A 74 0.97 -0.03 -11.36
CA PHE A 74 0.62 -0.26 -9.96
C PHE A 74 0.16 1.00 -9.22
N ILE A 75 -0.70 0.73 -8.25
CA ILE A 75 -0.96 1.58 -7.10
C ILE A 75 -0.74 0.76 -5.84
N ARG A 76 -0.29 1.37 -4.75
CA ARG A 76 -0.10 0.71 -3.47
C ARG A 76 -0.60 1.57 -2.32
N PHE A 77 -1.35 0.94 -1.43
CA PHE A 77 -1.67 1.43 -0.10
C PHE A 77 -0.87 0.61 0.90
N ALA A 78 0.11 1.22 1.55
CA ALA A 78 1.20 0.53 2.23
C ALA A 78 1.41 1.01 3.66
N THR A 79 2.02 0.14 4.47
CA THR A 79 2.55 0.46 5.78
C THR A 79 3.91 -0.17 6.00
N ASN A 80 4.80 0.55 6.68
CA ASN A 80 6.02 -0.05 7.21
C ASN A 80 5.71 -0.67 8.57
N ALA A 81 6.05 -1.94 8.73
CA ALA A 81 6.06 -2.60 10.03
C ALA A 81 7.49 -2.86 10.45
N GLU A 82 7.87 -2.38 11.61
CA GLU A 82 9.15 -2.71 12.22
C GLU A 82 8.97 -4.01 13.00
N SER A 83 9.47 -5.10 12.47
CA SER A 83 9.42 -6.46 13.00
C SER A 83 8.04 -6.94 13.48
N ILE A 84 7.60 -8.03 12.95
CA ILE A 84 6.44 -8.77 13.45
C ILE A 84 6.91 -10.02 14.19
N SER A 85 6.04 -10.60 15.02
CA SER A 85 6.37 -11.82 15.75
C SER A 85 6.83 -12.92 14.80
N SER A 86 7.90 -13.64 15.16
CA SER A 86 8.35 -14.83 14.43
C SER A 86 7.30 -15.95 14.38
N LYS A 87 6.28 -15.87 15.24
CA LYS A 87 5.14 -16.78 15.30
C LYS A 87 3.95 -16.31 14.46
N ALA A 88 4.04 -15.14 13.82
CA ALA A 88 2.98 -14.65 12.97
C ALA A 88 2.77 -15.57 11.78
N GLU A 89 1.52 -15.93 11.51
CA GLU A 89 1.14 -16.89 10.48
C GLU A 89 0.54 -16.22 9.24
N GLY A 90 0.00 -14.99 9.39
CA GLY A 90 -0.70 -14.35 8.29
C GLY A 90 -1.28 -12.97 8.61
N ILE A 91 -2.14 -12.52 7.72
CA ILE A 91 -2.83 -11.23 7.75
C ILE A 91 -4.33 -11.47 7.69
N LYS A 92 -5.08 -10.79 8.56
CA LYS A 92 -6.53 -10.82 8.58
C LYS A 92 -7.08 -9.40 8.44
N PHE A 93 -8.13 -9.23 7.66
CA PHE A 93 -8.77 -7.94 7.43
C PHE A 93 -10.19 -8.10 6.91
N LEU A 94 -10.99 -7.04 7.04
CA LEU A 94 -12.29 -6.91 6.38
C LEU A 94 -12.13 -6.03 5.14
N ALA A 95 -12.68 -6.47 4.01
CA ALA A 95 -12.66 -5.69 2.77
C ALA A 95 -13.92 -5.88 1.94
N LYS A 96 -14.20 -4.89 1.09
CA LYS A 96 -15.11 -4.95 -0.07
C LYS A 96 -14.54 -4.10 -1.20
N ALA A 97 -14.86 -4.43 -2.43
CA ALA A 97 -14.36 -3.72 -3.62
C ALA A 97 -15.32 -3.90 -4.81
N ASN A 98 -14.91 -3.36 -5.94
CA ASN A 98 -15.65 -3.37 -7.20
C ASN A 98 -15.50 -4.68 -8.00
N ASN A 99 -15.61 -5.85 -7.37
CA ASN A 99 -15.49 -7.17 -8.01
C ASN A 99 -14.16 -7.35 -8.77
N GLN A 100 -13.04 -7.02 -8.14
CA GLN A 100 -11.72 -7.08 -8.73
C GLN A 100 -10.77 -8.00 -7.97
N THR A 101 -9.72 -8.44 -8.64
CA THR A 101 -8.58 -9.10 -8.02
C THR A 101 -7.54 -8.06 -7.64
N TYR A 102 -7.11 -8.11 -6.40
CA TYR A 102 -6.07 -7.27 -5.81
C TYR A 102 -4.91 -8.14 -5.37
N ASP A 103 -3.77 -7.51 -5.19
CA ASP A 103 -2.56 -8.18 -4.69
C ASP A 103 -2.27 -7.68 -3.26
N ILE A 104 -1.70 -8.56 -2.42
CA ILE A 104 -0.96 -8.16 -1.24
C ILE A 104 0.51 -8.35 -1.54
N HIS A 105 1.30 -7.31 -1.32
CA HIS A 105 2.75 -7.36 -1.47
C HIS A 105 3.43 -7.20 -0.12
N ILE A 106 4.49 -7.99 0.11
CA ILE A 106 5.34 -7.90 1.30
C ILE A 106 6.79 -7.73 0.86
N SER A 107 7.45 -6.71 1.42
CA SER A 107 8.90 -6.53 1.33
C SER A 107 9.56 -6.95 2.63
N LEU A 108 10.78 -7.49 2.54
CA LEU A 108 11.58 -7.86 3.71
C LEU A 108 12.81 -6.97 3.83
N SER A 109 13.23 -6.67 5.07
CA SER A 109 14.48 -5.99 5.37
C SER A 109 15.69 -6.93 5.30
N GLY A 110 16.89 -6.36 5.19
CA GLY A 110 18.14 -7.13 5.23
C GLY A 110 18.39 -8.06 4.04
N ILE A 111 17.54 -8.00 3.02
CA ILE A 111 17.69 -8.76 1.79
C ILE A 111 18.23 -7.82 0.71
N LYS A 112 19.40 -8.18 0.13
CA LYS A 112 19.87 -7.56 -1.12
C LYS A 112 19.00 -8.10 -2.26
N MET A 113 17.81 -7.55 -2.40
CA MET A 113 16.91 -7.84 -3.49
C MET A 113 16.92 -6.68 -4.47
N PRO A 114 16.72 -6.92 -5.76
CA PRO A 114 16.35 -5.83 -6.65
C PRO A 114 15.16 -5.07 -6.07
N PRO A 115 15.12 -3.74 -6.17
CA PRO A 115 14.05 -2.93 -5.55
C PRO A 115 12.63 -3.28 -6.02
N TRP A 116 12.52 -4.02 -7.12
CA TRP A 116 11.26 -4.55 -7.66
C TRP A 116 10.90 -5.96 -7.18
N SER A 117 11.68 -6.59 -6.29
CA SER A 117 11.37 -7.91 -5.77
C SER A 117 10.53 -7.83 -4.51
N PHE A 118 9.50 -8.67 -4.44
CA PHE A 118 8.58 -8.74 -3.29
C PHE A 118 7.93 -10.13 -3.22
N PHE A 119 7.35 -10.42 -2.08
CA PHE A 119 6.42 -11.54 -1.94
C PHE A 119 5.01 -11.04 -2.25
N PHE A 120 4.20 -11.86 -2.92
CA PHE A 120 2.84 -11.47 -3.28
C PHE A 120 1.86 -12.63 -3.19
N THR A 121 0.62 -12.29 -2.98
CA THR A 121 -0.51 -13.19 -3.20
C THR A 121 -1.66 -12.41 -3.79
N LYS A 122 -2.53 -13.10 -4.54
CA LYS A 122 -3.69 -12.49 -5.19
C LYS A 122 -4.96 -12.94 -4.50
N PHE A 123 -5.91 -12.03 -4.38
CA PHE A 123 -7.20 -12.33 -3.80
C PHE A 123 -8.31 -11.52 -4.50
N TYR A 124 -9.43 -12.17 -4.70
CA TYR A 124 -10.61 -11.53 -5.27
C TYR A 124 -11.45 -10.88 -4.17
N ILE A 125 -11.92 -9.66 -4.39
CA ILE A 125 -12.78 -8.93 -3.46
C ILE A 125 -14.09 -8.58 -4.17
N SER A 126 -15.21 -8.99 -3.57
CA SER A 126 -16.56 -8.68 -4.03
C SER A 126 -17.06 -7.33 -3.50
N GLU A 127 -18.27 -6.92 -3.92
CA GLU A 127 -18.94 -5.71 -3.43
C GLU A 127 -19.45 -5.83 -1.99
N GLU A 128 -19.45 -7.03 -1.43
CA GLU A 128 -19.91 -7.28 -0.07
C GLU A 128 -18.75 -7.32 0.92
N TRP A 129 -18.95 -6.80 2.13
CA TRP A 129 -17.98 -6.90 3.20
C TRP A 129 -17.71 -8.37 3.56
N GLN A 130 -16.46 -8.79 3.43
CA GLN A 130 -16.01 -10.13 3.80
C GLN A 130 -14.72 -10.07 4.60
N GLU A 131 -14.54 -11.05 5.50
CA GLU A 131 -13.27 -11.28 6.17
C GLU A 131 -12.35 -12.09 5.27
N TYR A 132 -11.13 -11.60 5.11
CA TYR A 132 -10.04 -12.28 4.42
C TYR A 132 -9.00 -12.70 5.43
N LYS A 133 -8.57 -13.94 5.35
CA LYS A 133 -7.50 -14.53 6.15
C LYS A 133 -6.48 -15.12 5.19
N ILE A 134 -5.33 -14.47 5.09
CA ILE A 134 -4.27 -14.81 4.13
C ILE A 134 -3.05 -15.27 4.93
N PHE A 135 -2.60 -16.48 4.71
CA PHE A 135 -1.42 -17.05 5.38
C PHE A 135 -0.15 -16.64 4.64
N PHE A 136 0.94 -16.45 5.39
CA PHE A 136 2.25 -16.17 4.78
C PHE A 136 2.76 -17.31 3.90
N SER A 137 2.29 -18.54 4.13
CA SER A 137 2.56 -19.68 3.26
C SER A 137 1.97 -19.56 1.85
N ASP A 138 0.97 -18.71 1.67
CA ASP A 138 0.26 -18.52 0.41
C ASP A 138 0.94 -17.49 -0.51
N PHE A 139 2.05 -16.91 -0.03
CA PHE A 139 2.79 -15.91 -0.80
C PHE A 139 3.82 -16.54 -1.72
N GLU A 140 3.82 -16.09 -2.95
CA GLU A 140 4.81 -16.39 -3.96
C GLU A 140 5.87 -15.27 -4.04
N THR A 141 6.95 -15.53 -4.73
CA THR A 141 8.02 -14.54 -4.94
C THR A 141 7.94 -13.93 -6.33
N TYR A 142 8.09 -12.60 -6.41
CA TYR A 142 8.28 -11.88 -7.65
C TYR A 142 9.72 -11.35 -7.74
N GLY A 143 10.35 -11.51 -8.90
CA GLY A 143 11.75 -11.14 -9.09
C GLY A 143 12.72 -12.23 -8.59
N PHE A 144 13.97 -11.83 -8.34
CA PHE A 144 15.02 -12.79 -7.91
C PHE A 144 15.05 -12.95 -6.39
N SER A 145 14.00 -13.47 -5.80
CA SER A 145 14.03 -13.82 -4.39
C SER A 145 14.34 -15.32 -4.24
N MET A 146 15.53 -15.62 -3.74
CA MET A 146 15.90 -16.99 -3.35
C MET A 146 15.67 -17.25 -1.85
N LYS A 147 15.07 -16.31 -1.12
CA LYS A 147 14.86 -16.42 0.32
C LYS A 147 13.43 -16.81 0.63
N LYS A 148 13.29 -17.66 1.66
CA LYS A 148 12.01 -17.94 2.28
C LYS A 148 11.50 -16.68 2.97
N PHE A 149 10.19 -16.51 2.99
CA PHE A 149 9.53 -15.52 3.82
C PHE A 149 9.96 -15.73 5.29
N SER A 150 10.27 -14.64 5.96
CA SER A 150 10.60 -14.61 7.38
C SER A 150 9.90 -13.42 8.04
N PRO A 151 8.93 -13.67 8.94
CA PRO A 151 8.20 -12.61 9.63
C PRO A 151 9.11 -11.61 10.34
N GLU A 152 10.23 -12.07 10.89
CA GLU A 152 11.20 -11.24 11.63
C GLU A 152 11.84 -10.15 10.76
N ASN A 153 11.88 -10.36 9.45
CA ASN A 153 12.46 -9.44 8.49
C ASN A 153 11.39 -8.61 7.75
N PHE A 154 10.16 -8.63 8.22
CA PHE A 154 9.07 -7.87 7.66
C PHE A 154 9.42 -6.37 7.62
N ARG A 155 9.19 -5.75 6.49
CA ARG A 155 9.50 -4.33 6.28
C ARG A 155 8.27 -3.54 5.86
N GLU A 156 7.56 -4.02 4.86
CA GLU A 156 6.41 -3.32 4.27
C GLU A 156 5.33 -4.33 3.91
N LEU A 157 4.10 -3.97 4.24
CA LEU A 157 2.88 -4.58 3.74
C LEU A 157 2.18 -3.59 2.83
N SER A 158 1.72 -4.02 1.67
CA SER A 158 0.87 -3.19 0.83
C SER A 158 -0.28 -3.96 0.20
N PHE A 159 -1.44 -3.32 0.12
CA PHE A 159 -2.56 -3.70 -0.73
C PHE A 159 -2.40 -2.99 -2.06
N ALA A 160 -2.47 -3.73 -3.16
CA ALA A 160 -2.07 -3.22 -4.46
C ALA A 160 -3.10 -3.52 -5.56
N GLY A 161 -3.30 -2.53 -6.43
CA GLY A 161 -3.74 -2.77 -7.78
C GLY A 161 -2.50 -2.95 -8.65
N TYR A 162 -2.37 -4.07 -9.38
CA TYR A 162 -1.11 -4.42 -10.02
C TYR A 162 -1.26 -5.12 -11.38
N GLY A 163 -0.39 -4.75 -12.32
CA GLY A 163 -0.06 -5.50 -13.53
C GLY A 163 -1.07 -5.46 -14.68
N ARG A 164 -2.17 -4.71 -14.55
CA ARG A 164 -3.19 -4.53 -15.58
C ARG A 164 -3.91 -3.21 -15.42
N ASP A 165 -4.54 -2.71 -16.49
CA ASP A 165 -5.37 -1.51 -16.44
C ASP A 165 -6.71 -1.85 -15.77
N PHE A 166 -7.08 -1.13 -14.70
CA PHE A 166 -8.39 -1.21 -14.07
C PHE A 166 -8.62 -0.08 -13.07
N GLU A 167 -9.90 0.19 -12.82
CA GLU A 167 -10.34 1.10 -11.77
C GLU A 167 -10.30 0.40 -10.41
N VAL A 168 -9.72 1.07 -9.44
CA VAL A 168 -9.63 0.63 -8.05
C VAL A 168 -10.67 1.35 -7.22
N ASP A 169 -11.50 0.58 -6.52
CA ASP A 169 -12.45 1.03 -5.52
C ASP A 169 -12.45 -0.01 -4.40
N LEU A 170 -11.55 0.18 -3.43
CA LEU A 170 -11.28 -0.77 -2.35
C LEU A 170 -11.53 -0.11 -0.99
N LEU A 171 -12.43 -0.69 -0.21
CA LEU A 171 -12.61 -0.36 1.20
C LEU A 171 -12.02 -1.47 2.07
N ILE A 172 -11.19 -1.08 3.03
CA ILE A 172 -10.51 -2.03 3.92
C ILE A 172 -10.45 -1.50 5.35
N LYS A 173 -10.58 -2.40 6.32
CA LYS A 173 -10.49 -2.08 7.76
C LYS A 173 -10.07 -3.31 8.59
N ASN A 174 -9.80 -3.10 9.87
CA ASN A 174 -9.46 -4.15 10.84
C ASN A 174 -8.30 -5.01 10.34
N ILE A 175 -7.22 -4.36 9.89
CA ILE A 175 -6.04 -5.06 9.38
C ILE A 175 -5.21 -5.52 10.57
N GLU A 176 -5.04 -6.82 10.72
CA GLU A 176 -4.35 -7.46 11.83
C GLU A 176 -3.36 -8.51 11.32
N ILE A 177 -2.24 -8.65 12.01
CA ILE A 177 -1.30 -9.77 11.85
C ILE A 177 -1.63 -10.78 12.96
N PHE A 178 -1.83 -12.05 12.60
CA PHE A 178 -2.19 -13.11 13.55
C PHE A 178 -1.13 -14.20 13.59
#